data_a8944c621cada102d245ca902416fd4d
#
_entry.id   a8944c621cada102d245ca902416fd4d
#
_cell.length_a   1.000
_cell.length_b   1.000
_cell.length_c   1.000
_cell.angle_alpha   90.00
_cell.angle_beta   90.00
_cell.angle_gamma   90.00
#
_symmetry.space_group_name_H-M   'P 1'
#
loop_
_entity.id
_entity.type
_entity.pdbx_description
1 polymer ?
#
loop_
_entity_poly.entity_id
_entity_poly.type
_entity_poly.pdbx_seq_one_letter_code
_entity_poly.pdbx_strand_id
1 'polypeptide(L)'
;MSGTNAAAASDDDDQDDDVDEDAVLEYKTIPHLGGVNRVRAAPTTTPTSDLEPCLDAYPVATWSETGKVHIWDVRPLFNALNVPGTTIDKKKIETPLFTVNTHRTEGFAMDWGGLLGGGASGHSGHLRLLTGDMHSKIFLTTSNNTGFTTHATPFESHTSSVEDLQWSPTEPTVFASCSADRSIRIWDVRIKSHRSALTVDAAHEQDVNVISWNRGTQFLLLSGGDDGALNVWDMRSFKPNQTPSPVAHFDWHRAPISSVEWHPEEDSIFAASGRDDQVTLWDLGVERDDEEDPAQLPKGPNGQPVPSQLLFCHHGASDIKEVHWHPQIPGMLGSTSSDGFHFFKTISV
;
A
#
# COMPACT_ATOMS: atom_id res chain seq x y z
N MET A 1 -76.90 41.63 8.73
CA MET A 1 -77.08 40.31 9.35
C MET A 1 -75.85 39.46 8.99
N SER A 2 -75.07 39.31 9.95
CA SER A 2 -74.02 38.35 10.25
C SER A 2 -73.43 37.53 9.09
N GLY A 3 -72.21 37.87 8.68
CA GLY A 3 -71.33 37.02 7.94
C GLY A 3 -70.06 36.78 8.77
N THR A 4 -69.82 35.55 9.13
CA THR A 4 -68.68 35.10 9.90
C THR A 4 -67.50 34.86 8.96
N ASN A 5 -66.43 35.61 9.16
CA ASN A 5 -65.10 35.33 8.53
C ASN A 5 -64.45 34.16 9.26
N ALA A 6 -64.12 33.11 8.52
CA ALA A 6 -63.20 32.09 8.94
C ALA A 6 -61.77 32.49 8.45
N ALA A 7 -60.88 32.65 9.38
CA ALA A 7 -59.46 32.85 9.11
C ALA A 7 -58.83 31.55 8.63
N ALA A 8 -58.17 31.57 7.48
CA ALA A 8 -57.29 30.54 7.01
C ALA A 8 -55.94 30.63 7.77
N ALA A 9 -55.55 29.57 8.43
CA ALA A 9 -54.19 29.40 8.94
C ALA A 9 -53.28 29.11 7.76
N SER A 10 -52.24 29.91 7.60
CA SER A 10 -51.12 29.63 6.73
C SER A 10 -50.20 28.64 7.45
N ASP A 11 -50.16 27.42 6.96
CA ASP A 11 -49.05 26.52 7.26
C ASP A 11 -47.80 27.05 6.59
N ASP A 12 -46.90 27.63 7.37
CA ASP A 12 -45.52 27.86 6.99
C ASP A 12 -44.85 26.49 6.99
N ASP A 13 -44.78 25.85 5.81
CA ASP A 13 -43.85 24.77 5.53
C ASP A 13 -42.41 25.36 5.56
N ASP A 14 -41.77 25.30 6.73
CA ASP A 14 -40.33 25.39 6.84
C ASP A 14 -39.75 24.21 6.08
N GLN A 15 -39.52 24.35 4.78
CA GLN A 15 -38.57 23.53 4.03
C GLN A 15 -37.17 23.89 4.55
N ASP A 16 -36.73 23.13 5.56
CA ASP A 16 -35.29 22.96 5.81
C ASP A 16 -34.70 22.35 4.53
N ASP A 17 -34.26 23.23 3.61
CA ASP A 17 -33.32 22.89 2.56
C ASP A 17 -32.00 22.60 3.28
N ASP A 18 -31.87 21.43 3.90
CA ASP A 18 -30.60 20.76 4.14
C ASP A 18 -30.02 20.46 2.76
N VAL A 19 -29.42 21.48 2.17
CA VAL A 19 -28.52 21.29 1.04
C VAL A 19 -27.33 20.53 1.60
N ASP A 20 -27.37 19.19 1.49
CA ASP A 20 -26.19 18.36 1.64
C ASP A 20 -25.13 18.94 0.71
N GLU A 21 -24.23 19.75 1.26
CA GLU A 21 -23.09 20.25 0.52
C GLU A 21 -22.23 19.04 0.17
N ASP A 22 -22.27 18.64 -1.09
CA ASP A 22 -21.42 17.58 -1.62
C ASP A 22 -19.97 17.87 -1.25
N ALA A 23 -19.27 16.84 -0.79
CA ALA A 23 -17.87 16.96 -0.41
C ALA A 23 -17.04 17.46 -1.60
N VAL A 24 -16.32 18.56 -1.42
CA VAL A 24 -15.48 19.16 -2.46
C VAL A 24 -14.04 18.65 -2.29
N LEU A 25 -13.53 17.95 -3.31
CA LEU A 25 -12.14 17.53 -3.37
C LEU A 25 -11.26 18.70 -3.85
N GLU A 26 -10.44 19.27 -2.94
CA GLU A 26 -9.36 20.17 -3.31
C GLU A 26 -8.10 19.40 -3.68
N TYR A 27 -7.48 19.76 -4.82
CA TYR A 27 -6.29 19.08 -5.29
C TYR A 27 -5.26 20.03 -5.89
N LYS A 28 -4.01 19.61 -5.91
CA LYS A 28 -2.90 20.23 -6.65
C LYS A 28 -2.19 19.16 -7.47
N THR A 29 -1.63 19.55 -8.61
CA THR A 29 -1.02 18.63 -9.57
C THR A 29 0.45 18.95 -9.80
N ILE A 30 1.23 17.90 -10.06
CA ILE A 30 2.61 17.98 -10.55
C ILE A 30 2.62 17.47 -11.99
N PRO A 31 3.18 18.21 -12.96
CA PRO A 31 3.37 17.70 -14.31
C PRO A 31 4.30 16.48 -14.27
N HIS A 32 3.87 15.38 -14.88
CA HIS A 32 4.64 14.15 -14.95
C HIS A 32 4.77 13.68 -16.39
N LEU A 33 5.97 13.21 -16.76
CA LEU A 33 6.21 12.66 -18.09
C LEU A 33 5.87 11.17 -18.10
N GLY A 34 4.86 10.78 -18.91
CA GLY A 34 4.35 9.42 -18.99
C GLY A 34 3.41 9.05 -17.86
N GLY A 35 2.81 7.88 -17.97
CA GLY A 35 1.95 7.29 -16.94
C GLY A 35 2.73 7.03 -15.65
N VAL A 36 2.03 7.10 -14.52
CA VAL A 36 2.59 6.79 -13.20
C VAL A 36 2.12 5.40 -12.79
N ASN A 37 3.05 4.46 -12.71
CA ASN A 37 2.75 3.07 -12.34
C ASN A 37 2.57 2.89 -10.83
N ARG A 38 3.34 3.64 -10.03
CA ARG A 38 3.33 3.54 -8.56
C ARG A 38 3.69 4.87 -7.91
N VAL A 39 3.05 5.17 -6.79
CA VAL A 39 3.36 6.33 -5.93
C VAL A 39 3.60 5.85 -4.51
N ARG A 40 4.66 6.34 -3.87
CA ARG A 40 4.94 6.06 -2.45
C ARG A 40 5.48 7.30 -1.75
N ALA A 41 4.84 7.69 -0.65
CA ALA A 41 5.32 8.76 0.22
C ALA A 41 6.41 8.23 1.16
N ALA A 42 7.46 9.01 1.35
CA ALA A 42 8.47 8.69 2.34
C ALA A 42 7.88 8.76 3.76
N PRO A 43 8.30 7.88 4.68
CA PRO A 43 7.85 7.96 6.06
C PRO A 43 8.27 9.30 6.67
N THR A 44 7.29 10.01 7.21
CA THR A 44 7.53 11.25 7.94
C THR A 44 8.00 10.92 9.34
N THR A 45 9.10 11.53 9.77
CA THR A 45 9.45 11.51 11.18
C THR A 45 8.49 12.44 11.93
N THR A 46 7.71 11.88 12.85
CA THR A 46 7.08 12.72 13.86
C THR A 46 8.18 13.46 14.62
N PRO A 47 8.05 14.77 14.86
CA PRO A 47 9.05 15.54 15.60
C PRO A 47 8.97 15.18 17.10
N THR A 48 9.41 13.98 17.47
CA THR A 48 9.45 13.52 18.87
C THR A 48 10.83 13.63 19.52
N SER A 49 11.77 14.29 18.88
CA SER A 49 13.05 14.66 19.52
C SER A 49 13.86 15.55 18.59
N ASP A 50 14.77 16.29 19.14
CA ASP A 50 15.73 17.27 18.65
C ASP A 50 16.60 16.88 17.43
N LEU A 51 16.19 15.88 16.64
CA LEU A 51 16.83 15.50 15.41
C LEU A 51 16.21 16.30 14.26
N GLU A 52 16.94 17.25 13.73
CA GLU A 52 16.62 17.93 12.49
C GLU A 52 16.30 16.87 11.39
N PRO A 53 15.19 17.03 10.65
CA PRO A 53 14.90 16.14 9.53
C PRO A 53 16.06 16.21 8.52
N CYS A 54 16.57 15.08 8.09
CA CYS A 54 17.70 14.98 7.14
C CYS A 54 17.44 15.74 5.82
N LEU A 55 16.17 15.99 5.49
CA LEU A 55 15.72 16.78 4.35
C LEU A 55 14.57 17.69 4.80
N ASP A 56 14.71 18.99 4.53
CA ASP A 56 13.62 19.97 4.69
C ASP A 56 12.61 19.82 3.51
N ALA A 57 12.01 18.63 3.38
CA ALA A 57 11.12 18.24 2.28
C ALA A 57 10.15 17.14 2.70
N TYR A 58 9.03 17.02 1.99
CA TYR A 58 8.16 15.83 2.05
C TYR A 58 8.34 15.01 0.77
N PRO A 59 9.28 14.06 0.76
CA PRO A 59 9.58 13.29 -0.44
C PRO A 59 8.46 12.33 -0.80
N VAL A 60 8.06 12.35 -2.07
CA VAL A 60 7.19 11.35 -2.68
C VAL A 60 7.89 10.81 -3.91
N ALA A 61 7.96 9.49 -4.05
CA ALA A 61 8.51 8.84 -5.23
C ALA A 61 7.39 8.41 -6.18
N THR A 62 7.64 8.57 -7.48
CA THR A 62 6.75 8.11 -8.55
C THR A 62 7.52 7.24 -9.54
N TRP A 63 7.01 6.05 -9.83
CA TRP A 63 7.50 5.19 -10.92
C TRP A 63 6.84 5.60 -12.23
N SER A 64 7.63 5.97 -13.23
CA SER A 64 7.14 6.35 -14.56
C SER A 64 7.25 5.18 -15.54
N GLU A 65 6.26 5.03 -16.43
CA GLU A 65 6.33 4.11 -17.58
C GLU A 65 7.54 4.35 -18.49
N THR A 66 8.17 5.52 -18.37
CA THR A 66 9.41 5.85 -19.11
C THR A 66 10.67 5.15 -18.56
N GLY A 67 10.53 4.33 -17.53
CA GLY A 67 11.65 3.65 -16.87
C GLY A 67 12.43 4.53 -15.89
N LYS A 68 11.83 5.60 -15.40
CA LYS A 68 12.45 6.52 -14.44
C LYS A 68 11.66 6.55 -13.15
N VAL A 69 12.36 6.73 -12.03
CA VAL A 69 11.73 7.03 -10.76
C VAL A 69 12.07 8.45 -10.36
N HIS A 70 11.06 9.26 -10.12
CA HIS A 70 11.21 10.65 -9.71
C HIS A 70 10.91 10.80 -8.23
N ILE A 71 11.73 11.56 -7.52
CA ILE A 71 11.52 11.94 -6.12
C ILE A 71 11.15 13.42 -6.09
N TRP A 72 9.99 13.74 -5.55
CA TRP A 72 9.41 15.08 -5.53
C TRP A 72 9.33 15.61 -4.10
N ASP A 73 9.45 16.93 -3.92
CA ASP A 73 9.04 17.60 -2.69
C ASP A 73 7.59 18.09 -2.83
N VAL A 74 6.66 17.45 -2.11
CA VAL A 74 5.23 17.83 -2.15
C VAL A 74 4.83 18.85 -1.08
N ARG A 75 5.75 19.25 -0.18
CA ARG A 75 5.46 20.24 0.86
C ARG A 75 4.90 21.56 0.33
N PRO A 76 5.39 22.15 -0.77
CA PRO A 76 4.81 23.38 -1.33
C PRO A 76 3.34 23.22 -1.74
N LEU A 77 2.94 22.01 -2.14
CA LEU A 77 1.55 21.70 -2.53
C LEU A 77 0.65 21.65 -1.29
N PHE A 78 1.08 20.98 -0.21
CA PHE A 78 0.36 20.96 1.06
C PHE A 78 0.20 22.36 1.64
N ASN A 79 1.25 23.18 1.60
CA ASN A 79 1.18 24.55 2.07
C ASN A 79 0.15 25.38 1.28
N ALA A 80 0.04 25.15 -0.04
CA ALA A 80 -0.92 25.85 -0.89
C ALA A 80 -2.36 25.35 -0.75
N LEU A 81 -2.57 24.12 -0.27
CA LEU A 81 -3.89 23.62 0.12
C LEU A 81 -4.32 24.19 1.49
N ASN A 82 -3.38 24.26 2.44
CA ASN A 82 -3.67 24.73 3.79
C ASN A 82 -3.88 26.25 3.88
N VAL A 83 -3.28 27.03 2.98
CA VAL A 83 -3.36 28.50 2.98
C VAL A 83 -3.90 29.01 1.64
N PRO A 84 -5.20 29.33 1.55
CA PRO A 84 -5.80 29.85 0.34
C PRO A 84 -5.05 31.09 -0.21
N GLY A 85 -4.86 31.12 -1.53
CA GLY A 85 -4.15 32.22 -2.21
C GLY A 85 -2.62 32.11 -2.22
N THR A 86 -2.05 31.05 -1.63
CA THR A 86 -0.61 30.77 -1.72
C THR A 86 -0.21 30.50 -3.17
N THR A 87 0.76 31.29 -3.68
CA THR A 87 1.35 31.06 -4.99
C THR A 87 2.48 30.04 -4.88
N ILE A 88 2.42 29.00 -5.69
CA ILE A 88 3.48 27.99 -5.76
C ILE A 88 4.48 28.41 -6.83
N ASP A 89 5.77 28.38 -6.50
CA ASP A 89 6.83 28.50 -7.49
C ASP A 89 6.80 27.28 -8.40
N LYS A 90 6.34 27.45 -9.64
CA LYS A 90 6.23 26.39 -10.63
C LYS A 90 7.53 25.61 -10.81
N LYS A 91 8.67 26.29 -10.76
CA LYS A 91 9.98 25.67 -10.92
C LYS A 91 10.26 24.63 -9.83
N LYS A 92 9.77 24.86 -8.61
CA LYS A 92 9.94 23.92 -7.47
C LYS A 92 9.08 22.66 -7.59
N ILE A 93 7.94 22.73 -8.26
CA ILE A 93 7.05 21.57 -8.42
C ILE A 93 7.26 20.85 -9.76
N GLU A 94 7.82 21.52 -10.77
CA GLU A 94 8.08 20.95 -12.10
C GLU A 94 9.44 20.22 -12.17
N THR A 95 10.29 20.39 -11.14
CA THR A 95 11.62 19.77 -11.10
C THR A 95 11.69 18.80 -9.94
N PRO A 96 11.89 17.49 -10.19
CA PRO A 96 12.08 16.51 -9.11
C PRO A 96 13.35 16.81 -8.32
N LEU A 97 13.34 16.51 -7.02
CA LEU A 97 14.54 16.56 -6.17
C LEU A 97 15.64 15.63 -6.69
N PHE A 98 15.22 14.48 -7.21
CA PHE A 98 16.13 13.49 -7.77
C PHE A 98 15.41 12.59 -8.79
N THR A 99 16.16 12.08 -9.75
CA THR A 99 15.67 11.11 -10.73
C THR A 99 16.60 9.90 -10.77
N VAL A 100 16.06 8.72 -10.44
CA VAL A 100 16.73 7.44 -10.63
C VAL A 100 16.70 7.11 -12.12
N ASN A 101 17.87 7.01 -12.73
CA ASN A 101 18.05 6.73 -14.18
C ASN A 101 18.75 5.38 -14.42
N THR A 102 18.87 4.54 -13.40
CA THR A 102 19.60 3.25 -13.50
C THR A 102 18.79 2.17 -14.17
N HIS A 103 17.46 2.25 -14.08
CA HIS A 103 16.55 1.34 -14.76
C HIS A 103 16.51 1.60 -16.27
N ARG A 104 16.32 0.53 -17.06
CA ARG A 104 16.22 0.59 -18.53
C ARG A 104 14.82 0.31 -19.04
N THR A 105 13.93 -0.08 -18.15
CA THR A 105 12.53 -0.39 -18.39
C THR A 105 11.71 0.13 -17.24
N GLU A 106 10.41 0.18 -17.42
CA GLU A 106 9.47 0.49 -16.35
C GLU A 106 9.46 -0.58 -15.25
N GLY A 107 8.80 -0.27 -14.16
CA GLY A 107 8.55 -1.18 -13.04
C GLY A 107 7.38 -0.71 -12.20
N PHE A 108 7.03 -1.54 -11.23
CA PHE A 108 5.91 -1.31 -10.31
C PHE A 108 6.37 -1.35 -8.84
N ALA A 109 7.41 -2.09 -8.58
CA ALA A 109 7.91 -2.35 -7.24
C ALA A 109 8.66 -1.15 -6.66
N MET A 110 8.18 -0.62 -5.54
CA MET A 110 8.80 0.53 -4.88
C MET A 110 8.40 0.62 -3.42
N ASP A 111 9.40 0.76 -2.53
CA ASP A 111 9.12 1.01 -1.12
C ASP A 111 10.19 1.87 -0.44
N TRP A 112 9.74 2.73 0.47
CA TRP A 112 10.60 3.56 1.30
C TRP A 112 10.98 2.87 2.61
N GLY A 113 12.27 2.74 2.85
CA GLY A 113 12.79 2.39 4.17
C GLY A 113 12.83 3.61 5.09
N GLY A 114 12.28 3.44 6.28
CA GLY A 114 12.30 4.46 7.31
C GLY A 114 13.70 4.86 7.74
N LEU A 115 13.78 5.96 8.46
CA LEU A 115 15.00 6.41 9.12
C LEU A 115 15.47 5.28 10.04
N LEU A 116 16.71 4.86 9.87
CA LEU A 116 17.37 4.02 10.85
C LEU A 116 17.36 4.77 12.17
N GLY A 117 16.48 4.33 13.09
CA GLY A 117 16.30 4.97 14.38
C GLY A 117 17.64 5.21 15.05
N GLY A 118 17.77 6.33 15.70
CA GLY A 118 18.95 6.69 16.46
C GLY A 118 19.31 5.65 17.51
N GLY A 119 20.13 4.69 17.11
CA GLY A 119 20.99 4.03 18.07
C GLY A 119 21.91 5.10 18.67
N ALA A 120 22.42 4.89 19.88
CA ALA A 120 23.21 5.80 20.71
C ALA A 120 24.44 6.50 20.06
N SER A 121 24.54 6.49 18.75
CA SER A 121 25.64 7.05 17.96
C SER A 121 25.26 8.23 17.06
N GLY A 122 24.15 8.93 17.29
CA GLY A 122 23.92 10.28 16.73
C GLY A 122 23.96 10.43 15.21
N HIS A 123 23.79 9.37 14.44
CA HIS A 123 23.74 9.46 12.99
C HIS A 123 22.33 9.85 12.54
N SER A 124 22.22 10.97 11.84
CA SER A 124 20.98 11.39 11.18
C SER A 124 20.51 10.26 10.26
N GLY A 125 19.28 9.80 10.49
CA GLY A 125 18.71 8.70 9.71
C GLY A 125 18.58 9.06 8.24
N HIS A 126 19.11 8.23 7.35
CA HIS A 126 19.00 8.41 5.91
C HIS A 126 17.75 7.71 5.38
N LEU A 127 16.99 8.41 4.53
CA LEU A 127 15.92 7.80 3.76
C LEU A 127 16.50 6.81 2.74
N ARG A 128 15.83 5.71 2.53
CA ARG A 128 16.21 4.67 1.59
C ARG A 128 15.01 4.31 0.73
N LEU A 129 15.21 4.25 -0.56
CA LEU A 129 14.20 3.86 -1.52
C LEU A 129 14.67 2.63 -2.27
N LEU A 130 13.87 1.58 -2.27
CA LEU A 130 14.02 0.43 -3.17
C LEU A 130 13.15 0.64 -4.39
N THR A 131 13.68 0.24 -5.55
CA THR A 131 12.95 0.27 -6.81
C THR A 131 13.25 -1.00 -7.60
N GLY A 132 12.21 -1.68 -8.09
CA GLY A 132 12.31 -2.93 -8.85
C GLY A 132 11.73 -2.77 -10.25
N ASP A 133 12.37 -3.36 -11.27
CA ASP A 133 11.96 -3.24 -12.66
C ASP A 133 11.49 -4.58 -13.27
N MET A 134 10.92 -4.48 -14.47
CA MET A 134 10.47 -5.65 -15.24
C MET A 134 11.62 -6.57 -15.70
N HIS A 135 12.87 -6.12 -15.61
CA HIS A 135 14.06 -6.94 -15.92
C HIS A 135 14.71 -7.55 -14.67
N SER A 136 13.93 -7.79 -13.62
CA SER A 136 14.37 -8.45 -12.39
C SER A 136 15.43 -7.71 -11.56
N LYS A 137 15.69 -6.42 -11.83
CA LYS A 137 16.70 -5.63 -11.12
C LYS A 137 16.07 -4.82 -10.01
N ILE A 138 16.70 -4.87 -8.84
CA ILE A 138 16.30 -4.05 -7.70
C ILE A 138 17.47 -3.10 -7.38
N PHE A 139 17.20 -1.81 -7.32
CA PHE A 139 18.18 -0.80 -6.96
C PHE A 139 17.83 -0.14 -5.62
N LEU A 140 18.89 0.21 -4.88
CA LEU A 140 18.80 0.96 -3.64
C LEU A 140 19.25 2.40 -3.88
N THR A 141 18.41 3.35 -3.54
CA THR A 141 18.72 4.79 -3.50
C THR A 141 18.73 5.25 -2.05
N THR A 142 19.76 5.96 -1.64
CA THR A 142 19.90 6.48 -0.27
C THR A 142 19.99 7.99 -0.26
N SER A 143 19.39 8.65 0.72
CA SER A 143 19.57 10.08 0.94
C SER A 143 20.95 10.34 1.60
N ASN A 144 21.48 11.51 1.35
CA ASN A 144 22.68 12.04 2.01
C ASN A 144 22.51 13.54 2.24
N ASN A 145 23.49 14.19 2.82
CA ASN A 145 23.44 15.63 3.16
C ASN A 145 23.27 16.56 1.92
N THR A 146 23.49 16.05 0.72
CA THR A 146 23.44 16.82 -0.53
C THR A 146 22.28 16.40 -1.46
N GLY A 147 21.49 15.39 -1.07
CA GLY A 147 20.38 14.87 -1.88
C GLY A 147 20.29 13.34 -1.83
N PHE A 148 20.16 12.71 -2.99
CA PHE A 148 20.03 11.26 -3.12
C PHE A 148 21.12 10.67 -3.99
N THR A 149 21.45 9.40 -3.77
CA THR A 149 22.42 8.64 -4.57
C THR A 149 21.90 7.22 -4.77
N THR A 150 21.86 6.75 -6.01
CA THR A 150 21.51 5.37 -6.34
C THR A 150 22.77 4.50 -6.40
N HIS A 151 22.74 3.34 -5.72
CA HIS A 151 23.83 2.37 -5.79
C HIS A 151 23.89 1.75 -7.20
N ALA A 152 25.09 1.67 -7.77
CA ALA A 152 25.28 1.21 -9.14
C ALA A 152 25.04 -0.30 -9.34
N THR A 153 25.22 -1.10 -8.28
CA THR A 153 25.07 -2.55 -8.33
C THR A 153 23.69 -2.95 -7.88
N PRO A 154 22.88 -3.59 -8.76
CA PRO A 154 21.54 -4.07 -8.38
C PRO A 154 21.60 -5.31 -7.48
N PHE A 155 20.51 -5.60 -6.81
CA PHE A 155 20.19 -6.90 -6.23
C PHE A 155 19.61 -7.78 -7.35
N GLU A 156 20.18 -8.98 -7.53
CA GLU A 156 19.84 -9.87 -8.65
C GLU A 156 19.69 -11.32 -8.17
N SER A 157 18.45 -11.81 -8.10
CA SER A 157 18.16 -13.24 -7.94
C SER A 157 16.86 -13.60 -8.64
N HIS A 158 15.92 -12.66 -8.79
CA HIS A 158 14.72 -12.88 -9.57
C HIS A 158 15.04 -13.14 -11.04
N THR A 159 14.18 -13.87 -11.72
CA THR A 159 14.35 -14.24 -13.15
C THR A 159 13.28 -13.60 -14.03
N SER A 160 12.30 -12.91 -13.45
CA SER A 160 11.26 -12.16 -14.14
C SER A 160 11.02 -10.81 -13.45
N SER A 161 10.00 -10.07 -13.89
CA SER A 161 9.58 -8.78 -13.34
C SER A 161 9.46 -8.82 -11.82
N VAL A 162 9.96 -7.77 -11.15
CA VAL A 162 9.75 -7.55 -9.72
C VAL A 162 8.47 -6.74 -9.57
N GLU A 163 7.45 -7.33 -8.94
CA GLU A 163 6.12 -6.75 -8.87
C GLU A 163 5.92 -5.89 -7.63
N ASP A 164 6.49 -6.31 -6.50
CA ASP A 164 6.41 -5.54 -5.26
C ASP A 164 7.65 -5.69 -4.39
N LEU A 165 7.86 -4.69 -3.53
CA LEU A 165 8.97 -4.57 -2.60
C LEU A 165 8.49 -4.03 -1.27
N GLN A 166 9.01 -4.57 -0.18
CA GLN A 166 8.75 -4.01 1.13
C GLN A 166 9.91 -4.17 2.08
N TRP A 167 10.30 -3.08 2.76
CA TRP A 167 11.26 -3.13 3.84
C TRP A 167 10.67 -3.86 5.05
N SER A 168 11.54 -4.57 5.77
CA SER A 168 11.17 -5.10 7.08
C SER A 168 10.80 -3.95 8.03
N PRO A 169 9.69 -4.08 8.76
CA PRO A 169 9.28 -3.05 9.72
C PRO A 169 10.23 -2.91 10.91
N THR A 170 11.08 -3.91 11.17
CA THR A 170 11.94 -3.97 12.35
C THR A 170 13.41 -4.13 12.05
N GLU A 171 13.74 -4.89 10.99
CA GLU A 171 15.13 -5.13 10.57
C GLU A 171 15.52 -4.14 9.48
N PRO A 172 16.22 -3.05 9.82
CA PRO A 172 16.43 -1.95 8.88
C PRO A 172 17.27 -2.31 7.67
N THR A 173 17.95 -3.44 7.66
CA THR A 173 18.80 -3.89 6.55
C THR A 173 18.15 -4.99 5.71
N VAL A 174 16.93 -5.41 6.07
CA VAL A 174 16.23 -6.52 5.43
C VAL A 174 15.03 -6.02 4.65
N PHE A 175 14.80 -6.59 3.48
CA PHE A 175 13.59 -6.34 2.69
C PHE A 175 13.10 -7.61 2.00
N ALA A 176 11.81 -7.62 1.66
CA ALA A 176 11.16 -8.66 0.87
C ALA A 176 10.88 -8.16 -0.55
N SER A 177 10.81 -9.09 -1.49
CA SER A 177 10.33 -8.85 -2.85
C SER A 177 9.48 -10.01 -3.34
N CYS A 178 8.55 -9.73 -4.24
CA CYS A 178 7.84 -10.74 -5.01
C CYS A 178 7.99 -10.47 -6.52
N SER A 179 7.72 -11.49 -7.32
CA SER A 179 8.01 -11.44 -8.74
C SER A 179 7.06 -12.33 -9.56
N ALA A 180 6.95 -11.98 -10.84
CA ALA A 180 6.37 -12.81 -11.87
C ALA A 180 7.13 -14.13 -12.10
N ASP A 181 8.26 -14.37 -11.45
CA ASP A 181 8.91 -15.69 -11.39
C ASP A 181 8.26 -16.62 -10.33
N ARG A 182 7.14 -16.23 -9.76
CA ARG A 182 6.34 -16.93 -8.74
C ARG A 182 7.06 -17.12 -7.41
N SER A 183 8.14 -16.38 -7.17
CA SER A 183 8.92 -16.49 -5.94
C SER A 183 8.76 -15.26 -5.05
N ILE A 184 8.91 -15.49 -3.74
CA ILE A 184 9.13 -14.47 -2.73
C ILE A 184 10.56 -14.59 -2.25
N ARG A 185 11.27 -13.46 -2.12
CA ARG A 185 12.68 -13.42 -1.71
C ARG A 185 12.88 -12.46 -0.57
N ILE A 186 13.74 -12.87 0.36
CA ILE A 186 14.19 -12.04 1.48
C ILE A 186 15.65 -11.68 1.24
N TRP A 187 15.97 -10.42 1.45
CA TRP A 187 17.26 -9.82 1.16
C TRP A 187 17.84 -9.13 2.38
N ASP A 188 19.16 -9.10 2.46
CA ASP A 188 19.89 -8.26 3.41
C ASP A 188 20.91 -7.40 2.65
N VAL A 189 20.78 -6.08 2.75
CA VAL A 189 21.64 -5.12 2.04
C VAL A 189 23.11 -5.20 2.45
N ARG A 190 23.43 -5.89 3.56
CA ARG A 190 24.81 -6.12 4.01
C ARG A 190 25.51 -7.25 3.23
N ILE A 191 24.74 -8.09 2.54
CA ILE A 191 25.29 -9.21 1.76
C ILE A 191 25.93 -8.66 0.48
N LYS A 192 27.26 -8.70 0.43
CA LYS A 192 28.07 -8.13 -0.67
C LYS A 192 27.80 -8.76 -2.05
N SER A 193 27.28 -9.98 -2.08
CA SER A 193 26.93 -10.66 -3.34
C SER A 193 25.66 -10.11 -3.97
N HIS A 194 24.88 -9.29 -3.24
CA HIS A 194 23.56 -8.77 -3.66
C HIS A 194 22.61 -9.90 -4.12
N ARG A 195 22.72 -11.09 -3.49
CA ARG A 195 21.84 -12.24 -3.71
C ARG A 195 20.84 -12.35 -2.55
N SER A 196 19.68 -12.93 -2.84
CA SER A 196 18.69 -13.20 -1.80
C SER A 196 19.24 -14.11 -0.70
N ALA A 197 18.90 -13.80 0.54
CA ALA A 197 19.25 -14.59 1.70
C ALA A 197 18.36 -15.83 1.84
N LEU A 198 17.05 -15.66 1.59
CA LEU A 198 16.05 -16.72 1.62
C LEU A 198 15.15 -16.60 0.40
N THR A 199 14.57 -17.73 -0.02
CA THR A 199 13.69 -17.79 -1.17
C THR A 199 12.56 -18.80 -0.92
N VAL A 200 11.35 -18.43 -1.29
CA VAL A 200 10.21 -19.32 -1.46
C VAL A 200 9.96 -19.42 -2.96
N ASP A 201 10.39 -20.51 -3.57
CA ASP A 201 10.09 -20.79 -4.96
C ASP A 201 8.66 -21.35 -5.08
N ALA A 202 7.95 -20.97 -6.15
CA ALA A 202 6.55 -21.36 -6.37
C ALA A 202 5.64 -21.02 -5.15
N ALA A 203 5.74 -19.79 -4.65
CA ALA A 203 4.90 -19.28 -3.58
C ALA A 203 3.41 -19.19 -4.00
N HIS A 204 3.16 -19.01 -5.28
CA HIS A 204 1.85 -19.05 -5.93
C HIS A 204 1.90 -19.92 -7.18
N GLU A 205 0.74 -20.31 -7.69
CA GLU A 205 0.64 -21.07 -8.94
C GLU A 205 0.95 -20.20 -10.17
N GLN A 206 0.71 -18.88 -10.03
CA GLN A 206 0.97 -17.85 -11.04
C GLN A 206 1.85 -16.74 -10.47
N ASP A 207 1.94 -15.60 -11.13
CA ASP A 207 2.75 -14.46 -10.73
C ASP A 207 2.38 -13.97 -9.32
N VAL A 208 3.35 -13.57 -8.52
CA VAL A 208 3.13 -12.95 -7.22
C VAL A 208 3.16 -11.43 -7.39
N ASN A 209 2.00 -10.79 -7.24
CA ASN A 209 1.83 -9.39 -7.57
C ASN A 209 2.16 -8.45 -6.42
N VAL A 210 1.82 -8.86 -5.20
CA VAL A 210 1.85 -7.97 -4.04
C VAL A 210 2.26 -8.72 -2.79
N ILE A 211 2.91 -8.00 -1.89
CA ILE A 211 3.26 -8.49 -0.55
C ILE A 211 2.95 -7.43 0.50
N SER A 212 2.68 -7.86 1.72
CA SER A 212 2.57 -6.98 2.88
C SER A 212 3.22 -7.64 4.10
N TRP A 213 4.13 -6.91 4.73
CA TRP A 213 4.83 -7.39 5.93
C TRP A 213 4.10 -6.94 7.17
N ASN A 214 3.80 -7.88 8.07
CA ASN A 214 3.10 -7.56 9.31
C ASN A 214 4.00 -6.75 10.26
N ARG A 215 3.46 -5.65 10.79
CA ARG A 215 4.23 -4.75 11.67
C ARG A 215 4.25 -5.24 13.13
N GLY A 216 3.16 -5.82 13.60
CA GLY A 216 3.04 -6.37 14.95
C GLY A 216 3.72 -7.74 15.05
N THR A 217 3.26 -8.69 14.24
CA THR A 217 3.84 -10.04 14.18
C THR A 217 4.88 -10.13 13.07
N GLN A 218 6.09 -9.70 13.37
CA GLN A 218 7.19 -9.41 12.44
C GLN A 218 7.65 -10.57 11.55
N PHE A 219 7.29 -11.79 11.88
CA PHE A 219 7.62 -12.98 11.07
C PHE A 219 6.51 -13.37 10.09
N LEU A 220 5.38 -12.64 10.05
CA LEU A 220 4.31 -12.88 9.11
C LEU A 220 4.45 -11.98 7.87
N LEU A 221 4.34 -12.60 6.71
CA LEU A 221 4.29 -11.96 5.42
C LEU A 221 3.02 -12.42 4.68
N LEU A 222 2.25 -11.50 4.15
CA LEU A 222 1.08 -11.75 3.31
C LEU A 222 1.48 -11.60 1.84
N SER A 223 0.98 -12.45 0.96
CA SER A 223 1.14 -12.31 -0.48
C SER A 223 -0.16 -12.54 -1.23
N GLY A 224 -0.30 -11.89 -2.38
CA GLY A 224 -1.39 -12.09 -3.32
C GLY A 224 -0.85 -12.31 -4.74
N GLY A 225 -1.48 -13.20 -5.48
CA GLY A 225 -1.04 -13.60 -6.81
C GLY A 225 -2.09 -13.43 -7.91
N ASP A 226 -1.65 -13.69 -9.14
CA ASP A 226 -2.51 -13.75 -10.34
C ASP A 226 -3.49 -14.92 -10.26
N ASP A 227 -3.21 -15.93 -9.45
CA ASP A 227 -4.09 -17.05 -9.17
C ASP A 227 -5.31 -16.69 -8.31
N GLY A 228 -5.39 -15.43 -7.83
CA GLY A 228 -6.46 -14.96 -6.94
C GLY A 228 -6.32 -15.44 -5.49
N ALA A 229 -5.25 -16.18 -5.17
CA ALA A 229 -5.00 -16.68 -3.83
C ALA A 229 -4.33 -15.62 -2.95
N LEU A 230 -4.65 -15.68 -1.64
CA LEU A 230 -3.97 -14.96 -0.58
C LEU A 230 -3.25 -15.97 0.30
N ASN A 231 -1.95 -15.80 0.49
CA ASN A 231 -1.11 -16.67 1.29
C ASN A 231 -0.46 -15.89 2.44
N VAL A 232 -0.56 -16.42 3.65
CA VAL A 232 0.16 -15.91 4.83
C VAL A 232 1.33 -16.85 5.12
N TRP A 233 2.51 -16.28 5.26
CA TRP A 233 3.76 -17.00 5.43
C TRP A 233 4.37 -16.71 6.79
N ASP A 234 4.82 -17.78 7.48
CA ASP A 234 5.73 -17.64 8.62
C ASP A 234 7.17 -17.73 8.11
N MET A 235 7.87 -16.60 8.05
CA MET A 235 9.24 -16.53 7.54
C MET A 235 10.26 -17.32 8.37
N ARG A 236 9.94 -17.69 9.60
CA ARG A 236 10.77 -18.60 10.41
C ARG A 236 10.84 -20.01 9.82
N SER A 237 9.85 -20.36 9.00
CA SER A 237 9.81 -21.64 8.27
C SER A 237 10.65 -21.64 7.00
N PHE A 238 11.13 -20.47 6.53
CA PHE A 238 11.93 -20.35 5.32
C PHE A 238 13.32 -20.94 5.55
N LYS A 239 13.56 -22.10 4.99
CA LYS A 239 14.83 -22.83 5.11
C LYS A 239 15.39 -23.13 3.73
N PRO A 240 16.72 -23.06 3.54
CA PRO A 240 17.34 -23.48 2.29
C PRO A 240 16.92 -24.92 1.92
N ASN A 241 16.58 -25.12 0.65
CA ASN A 241 16.19 -26.43 0.08
C ASN A 241 14.89 -27.05 0.66
N GLN A 242 14.02 -26.23 1.27
CA GLN A 242 12.67 -26.65 1.66
C GLN A 242 11.67 -25.69 1.02
N THR A 243 10.57 -26.23 0.52
CA THR A 243 9.43 -25.42 0.08
C THR A 243 8.50 -25.23 1.30
N PRO A 244 8.45 -24.04 1.91
CA PRO A 244 7.54 -23.81 3.03
C PRO A 244 6.09 -23.84 2.53
N SER A 245 5.19 -24.30 3.39
CA SER A 245 3.75 -24.13 3.18
C SER A 245 3.31 -22.82 3.82
N PRO A 246 2.33 -22.09 3.24
CA PRO A 246 1.71 -20.98 3.93
C PRO A 246 1.02 -21.45 5.21
N VAL A 247 1.00 -20.61 6.25
CA VAL A 247 0.29 -20.87 7.50
C VAL A 247 -1.21 -20.64 7.38
N ALA A 248 -1.62 -19.80 6.43
CA ALA A 248 -3.00 -19.64 6.01
C ALA A 248 -3.06 -19.42 4.49
N HIS A 249 -4.12 -19.96 3.88
CA HIS A 249 -4.38 -19.88 2.44
C HIS A 249 -5.86 -19.60 2.23
N PHE A 250 -6.16 -18.59 1.38
CA PHE A 250 -7.53 -18.20 1.06
C PHE A 250 -7.69 -18.14 -0.47
N ASP A 251 -8.61 -18.95 -0.98
CA ASP A 251 -9.00 -19.04 -2.38
C ASP A 251 -10.41 -18.46 -2.54
N TRP A 252 -10.52 -17.15 -2.34
CA TRP A 252 -11.79 -16.41 -2.39
C TRP A 252 -11.94 -15.58 -3.66
N HIS A 253 -10.92 -14.79 -3.99
CA HIS A 253 -10.90 -13.96 -5.19
C HIS A 253 -10.81 -14.83 -6.45
N ARG A 254 -11.40 -14.33 -7.53
CA ARG A 254 -11.48 -15.04 -8.82
C ARG A 254 -10.66 -14.42 -9.92
N ALA A 255 -10.02 -13.33 -9.60
CA ALA A 255 -9.16 -12.59 -10.49
C ALA A 255 -7.89 -12.21 -9.73
N PRO A 256 -6.85 -11.76 -10.42
CA PRO A 256 -5.60 -11.34 -9.82
C PRO A 256 -5.77 -10.42 -8.63
N ILE A 257 -5.04 -10.70 -7.57
CA ILE A 257 -4.93 -9.79 -6.44
C ILE A 257 -4.13 -8.56 -6.87
N SER A 258 -4.68 -7.38 -6.61
CA SER A 258 -4.08 -6.10 -7.00
C SER A 258 -3.36 -5.40 -5.85
N SER A 259 -3.84 -5.55 -4.61
CA SER A 259 -3.22 -4.94 -3.44
C SER A 259 -3.56 -5.71 -2.17
N VAL A 260 -2.64 -5.73 -1.21
CA VAL A 260 -2.84 -6.28 0.13
C VAL A 260 -2.18 -5.38 1.16
N GLU A 261 -2.80 -5.21 2.32
CA GLU A 261 -2.20 -4.46 3.41
C GLU A 261 -2.67 -4.98 4.77
N TRP A 262 -1.72 -5.25 5.68
CA TRP A 262 -2.03 -5.53 7.07
C TRP A 262 -2.59 -4.29 7.76
N HIS A 263 -3.52 -4.50 8.69
CA HIS A 263 -4.03 -3.43 9.53
C HIS A 263 -2.88 -2.80 10.34
N PRO A 264 -2.82 -1.46 10.48
CA PRO A 264 -1.68 -0.79 11.11
C PRO A 264 -1.52 -1.09 12.61
N GLU A 265 -2.62 -1.42 13.32
CA GLU A 265 -2.66 -1.64 14.77
C GLU A 265 -3.01 -3.09 15.15
N GLU A 266 -3.86 -3.77 14.35
CA GLU A 266 -4.33 -5.13 14.62
C GLU A 266 -3.56 -6.13 13.76
N ASP A 267 -2.71 -6.94 14.38
CA ASP A 267 -1.77 -7.82 13.67
C ASP A 267 -2.39 -9.11 13.10
N SER A 268 -3.66 -9.39 13.41
CA SER A 268 -4.41 -10.50 12.82
C SER A 268 -5.25 -10.09 11.60
N ILE A 269 -5.44 -8.78 11.37
CA ILE A 269 -6.36 -8.25 10.36
C ILE A 269 -5.61 -7.75 9.13
N PHE A 270 -6.15 -8.03 7.94
CA PHE A 270 -5.65 -7.46 6.70
C PHE A 270 -6.77 -7.18 5.68
N ALA A 271 -6.47 -6.28 4.77
CA ALA A 271 -7.28 -5.97 3.61
C ALA A 271 -6.64 -6.56 2.36
N ALA A 272 -7.46 -6.99 1.41
CA ALA A 272 -7.04 -7.39 0.08
C ALA A 272 -8.00 -6.83 -0.97
N SER A 273 -7.47 -6.48 -2.14
CA SER A 273 -8.29 -6.12 -3.30
C SER A 273 -7.91 -6.97 -4.51
N GLY A 274 -8.91 -7.27 -5.33
CA GLY A 274 -8.75 -8.05 -6.54
C GLY A 274 -9.34 -7.36 -7.77
N ARG A 275 -8.93 -7.82 -8.94
CA ARG A 275 -9.50 -7.39 -10.23
C ARG A 275 -10.89 -7.98 -10.48
N ASP A 276 -11.45 -8.68 -9.51
CA ASP A 276 -12.85 -9.12 -9.44
C ASP A 276 -13.76 -8.08 -8.77
N ASP A 277 -13.29 -6.82 -8.69
CA ASP A 277 -14.06 -5.67 -8.21
C ASP A 277 -14.46 -5.77 -6.73
N GLN A 278 -13.65 -6.48 -5.92
CA GLN A 278 -13.87 -6.66 -4.50
C GLN A 278 -12.72 -6.11 -3.65
N VAL A 279 -13.06 -5.49 -2.52
CA VAL A 279 -12.16 -5.33 -1.38
C VAL A 279 -12.66 -6.22 -0.25
N THR A 280 -11.79 -7.06 0.27
CA THR A 280 -12.09 -8.04 1.30
C THR A 280 -11.29 -7.76 2.57
N LEU A 281 -11.92 -7.92 3.73
CA LEU A 281 -11.28 -7.80 5.03
C LEU A 281 -11.25 -9.18 5.71
N TRP A 282 -10.12 -9.50 6.29
CA TRP A 282 -9.84 -10.80 6.86
C TRP A 282 -9.29 -10.66 8.27
N ASP A 283 -9.67 -11.59 9.15
CA ASP A 283 -9.11 -11.72 10.49
C ASP A 283 -8.63 -13.16 10.73
N LEU A 284 -7.34 -13.34 10.89
CA LEU A 284 -6.74 -14.64 11.20
C LEU A 284 -7.06 -15.12 12.62
N GLY A 285 -7.48 -14.23 13.52
CA GLY A 285 -7.85 -14.54 14.88
C GLY A 285 -9.22 -15.24 15.01
N VAL A 286 -10.02 -15.23 13.94
CA VAL A 286 -11.32 -15.90 13.94
C VAL A 286 -11.13 -17.39 13.66
N GLU A 287 -11.38 -18.21 14.67
CA GLU A 287 -11.39 -19.66 14.53
C GLU A 287 -12.72 -20.14 13.97
N ARG A 288 -12.66 -21.23 13.21
CA ARG A 288 -13.87 -21.92 12.75
C ARG A 288 -14.48 -22.67 13.92
N ASP A 289 -15.79 -22.57 14.09
CA ASP A 289 -16.52 -23.45 15.00
C ASP A 289 -16.62 -24.85 14.35
N ASP A 290 -15.92 -25.82 14.93
CA ASP A 290 -15.92 -27.21 14.45
C ASP A 290 -17.29 -27.90 14.63
N GLU A 291 -18.20 -27.33 15.43
CA GLU A 291 -19.56 -27.84 15.63
C GLU A 291 -20.55 -27.37 14.54
N GLU A 292 -20.19 -26.37 13.74
CA GLU A 292 -21.04 -25.91 12.64
C GLU A 292 -21.00 -26.89 11.45
N ASP A 293 -22.19 -27.32 11.03
CA ASP A 293 -22.36 -28.16 9.83
C ASP A 293 -21.94 -27.36 8.58
N PRO A 294 -20.91 -27.81 7.85
CA PRO A 294 -20.44 -27.14 6.63
C PRO A 294 -21.54 -26.92 5.56
N ALA A 295 -22.59 -27.73 5.60
CA ALA A 295 -23.72 -27.61 4.67
C ALA A 295 -24.64 -26.41 4.98
N GLN A 296 -24.57 -25.87 6.20
CA GLN A 296 -25.40 -24.76 6.68
C GLN A 296 -24.67 -23.41 6.65
N LEU A 297 -23.35 -23.41 6.37
CA LEU A 297 -22.58 -22.19 6.26
C LEU A 297 -23.11 -21.28 5.13
N PRO A 298 -23.07 -19.95 5.32
CA PRO A 298 -23.35 -19.01 4.26
C PRO A 298 -22.50 -19.35 3.02
N LYS A 299 -23.10 -19.28 1.86
CA LYS A 299 -22.38 -19.54 0.61
C LYS A 299 -22.12 -18.25 -0.13
N GLY A 300 -20.89 -18.06 -0.53
CA GLY A 300 -20.47 -16.97 -1.40
C GLY A 300 -21.09 -17.11 -2.80
N PRO A 301 -20.84 -16.13 -3.67
CA PRO A 301 -21.33 -16.13 -5.06
C PRO A 301 -20.94 -17.39 -5.86
N ASN A 302 -19.93 -18.12 -5.38
CA ASN A 302 -19.41 -19.34 -6.01
C ASN A 302 -20.08 -20.62 -5.56
N GLY A 303 -21.00 -20.53 -4.61
CA GLY A 303 -21.53 -21.71 -3.92
C GLY A 303 -20.53 -22.33 -2.93
N GLN A 304 -19.34 -21.77 -2.75
CA GLN A 304 -18.39 -22.17 -1.71
C GLN A 304 -18.80 -21.59 -0.35
N PRO A 305 -18.54 -22.29 0.75
CA PRO A 305 -18.73 -21.75 2.09
C PRO A 305 -17.92 -20.47 2.27
N VAL A 306 -18.52 -19.46 2.89
CA VAL A 306 -17.79 -18.25 3.28
C VAL A 306 -16.80 -18.61 4.38
N PRO A 307 -15.49 -18.32 4.22
CA PRO A 307 -14.53 -18.54 5.29
C PRO A 307 -14.90 -17.75 6.54
N SER A 308 -14.76 -18.34 7.72
CA SER A 308 -15.04 -17.65 8.99
C SER A 308 -14.12 -16.42 9.20
N GLN A 309 -12.93 -16.45 8.62
CA GLN A 309 -11.97 -15.36 8.65
C GLN A 309 -12.35 -14.17 7.76
N LEU A 310 -13.29 -14.32 6.82
CA LEU A 310 -13.76 -13.21 5.95
C LEU A 310 -14.76 -12.35 6.71
N LEU A 311 -14.31 -11.19 7.18
CA LEU A 311 -15.12 -10.25 7.95
C LEU A 311 -16.07 -9.42 7.10
N PHE A 312 -15.59 -8.99 5.93
CA PHE A 312 -16.32 -8.02 5.11
C PHE A 312 -15.89 -8.11 3.64
N CYS A 313 -16.86 -7.83 2.75
CA CYS A 313 -16.62 -7.73 1.33
C CYS A 313 -17.28 -6.46 0.81
N HIS A 314 -16.47 -5.53 0.28
CA HIS A 314 -16.92 -4.29 -0.32
C HIS A 314 -16.97 -4.41 -1.84
N HIS A 315 -18.09 -4.00 -2.41
CA HIS A 315 -18.36 -3.98 -3.84
C HIS A 315 -18.75 -2.56 -4.29
N GLY A 316 -18.66 -2.29 -5.58
CA GLY A 316 -19.14 -1.04 -6.17
C GLY A 316 -18.08 -0.18 -6.82
N ALA A 317 -16.81 -0.60 -6.71
CA ALA A 317 -15.70 -0.03 -7.48
C ALA A 317 -15.29 -1.02 -8.59
N SER A 318 -14.77 -0.52 -9.72
CA SER A 318 -14.35 -1.33 -10.85
C SER A 318 -12.84 -1.29 -11.06
N ASP A 319 -12.22 -2.45 -11.32
CA ASP A 319 -10.78 -2.58 -11.59
C ASP A 319 -9.93 -1.91 -10.50
N ILE A 320 -10.09 -2.41 -9.26
CA ILE A 320 -9.44 -1.84 -8.07
C ILE A 320 -7.93 -2.06 -8.18
N LYS A 321 -7.14 -1.01 -7.95
CA LYS A 321 -5.69 -1.02 -8.10
C LYS A 321 -4.94 -1.11 -6.78
N GLU A 322 -5.31 -0.28 -5.81
CA GLU A 322 -4.66 -0.25 -4.49
C GLU A 322 -5.71 -0.10 -3.39
N VAL A 323 -5.43 -0.68 -2.24
CA VAL A 323 -6.16 -0.51 -0.99
C VAL A 323 -5.19 -0.16 0.12
N HIS A 324 -5.54 0.85 0.93
CA HIS A 324 -4.73 1.30 2.05
C HIS A 324 -5.57 1.63 3.27
N TRP A 325 -5.08 1.21 4.43
CA TRP A 325 -5.63 1.64 5.70
C TRP A 325 -5.29 3.10 5.98
N HIS A 326 -6.27 3.84 6.50
CA HIS A 326 -6.01 5.22 6.92
C HIS A 326 -5.20 5.23 8.22
N PRO A 327 -4.00 5.85 8.25
CA PRO A 327 -3.10 5.72 9.40
C PRO A 327 -3.56 6.48 10.66
N GLN A 328 -4.59 7.33 10.57
CA GLN A 328 -5.07 8.18 11.66
C GLN A 328 -6.54 7.92 12.02
N ILE A 329 -7.29 7.26 11.17
CA ILE A 329 -8.71 6.97 11.40
C ILE A 329 -8.86 5.45 11.43
N PRO A 330 -8.99 4.85 12.63
CA PRO A 330 -9.12 3.40 12.76
C PRO A 330 -10.31 2.85 11.96
N GLY A 331 -10.10 1.72 11.31
CA GLY A 331 -11.10 1.02 10.51
C GLY A 331 -11.51 1.70 9.19
N MET A 332 -10.85 2.83 8.83
CA MET A 332 -11.07 3.49 7.55
C MET A 332 -10.12 2.97 6.49
N LEU A 333 -10.67 2.64 5.32
CA LEU A 333 -9.92 2.25 4.13
C LEU A 333 -10.14 3.25 3.00
N GLY A 334 -9.07 3.43 2.21
CA GLY A 334 -9.11 4.08 0.92
C GLY A 334 -8.75 3.09 -0.18
N SER A 335 -9.46 3.12 -1.29
CA SER A 335 -9.12 2.34 -2.47
C SER A 335 -9.11 3.21 -3.72
N THR A 336 -8.27 2.84 -4.66
CA THR A 336 -8.22 3.44 -5.99
C THR A 336 -8.73 2.44 -7.01
N SER A 337 -9.50 2.93 -7.97
CA SER A 337 -10.15 2.11 -9.00
C SER A 337 -10.18 2.85 -10.33
N SER A 338 -10.64 2.21 -11.39
CA SER A 338 -10.77 2.86 -12.70
C SER A 338 -11.80 4.00 -12.71
N ASP A 339 -12.75 4.00 -11.79
CA ASP A 339 -13.82 4.99 -11.62
C ASP A 339 -13.53 6.04 -10.54
N GLY A 340 -12.37 5.97 -9.83
CA GLY A 340 -11.91 7.02 -8.94
C GLY A 340 -11.39 6.55 -7.58
N PHE A 341 -11.66 7.34 -6.55
CA PHE A 341 -11.29 7.07 -5.16
C PHE A 341 -12.53 6.69 -4.37
N HIS A 342 -12.38 5.66 -3.55
CA HIS A 342 -13.40 5.24 -2.61
C HIS A 342 -12.84 5.26 -1.19
N PHE A 343 -13.58 5.87 -0.27
CA PHE A 343 -13.25 5.84 1.15
C PHE A 343 -14.45 5.28 1.89
N PHE A 344 -14.21 4.31 2.74
CA PHE A 344 -15.25 3.73 3.57
C PHE A 344 -14.69 3.35 4.93
N LYS A 345 -15.53 3.35 5.94
CA LYS A 345 -15.20 2.88 7.27
C LYS A 345 -16.12 1.73 7.62
N THR A 346 -15.54 0.63 8.07
CA THR A 346 -16.30 -0.52 8.53
C THR A 346 -16.58 -0.41 10.03
N ILE A 347 -17.60 -1.12 10.47
CA ILE A 347 -17.91 -1.32 11.89
C ILE A 347 -17.33 -2.65 12.41
N SER A 348 -16.72 -3.42 11.53
CA SER A 348 -16.21 -4.77 11.81
C SER A 348 -14.76 -4.78 12.26
N VAL A 349 -14.08 -3.62 12.11
CA VAL A 349 -12.66 -3.45 12.40
C VAL A 349 -12.45 -2.12 13.09
#